data_50f22b291c04541b7d31f44d80d2797b
#
_entry.id   50f22b291c04541b7d31f44d80d2797b
#
_cell.length_a   1.000
_cell.length_b   1.000
_cell.length_c   1.000
_cell.angle_alpha   90.00
_cell.angle_beta   90.00
_cell.angle_gamma   90.00
#
_symmetry.space_group_name_H-M   'P 1'
#
loop_
_entity.id
_entity.type
_entity.pdbx_description
1 polymer ?
#
loop_
_entity_poly.entity_id
_entity_poly.type
_entity_poly.pdbx_seq_one_letter_code
_entity_poly.pdbx_strand_id
1 'polypeptide(L)'
;METIEDFNKILKAFKIQATCVAANQVDNYLYYDLKLDPSAKVKGIEKFSDEISLALKSPCKPSFKIMRELGLVRLEFVFPSEKTLQLFDFFTNTDVPEGELIALLGQTVDGKKVWMDLAQNPHMIVAGTTGSGKSSLLHNIIANMLNYNSCQIYLVDPKNIEFCQYTKLEHLGIRVVHSFHSAMVVLDSLLAIMNGRYELIRKGHDVANFDNILLIVDEFADLILQDQEDVFLIKLLTLAQKCRAAHIFIILATQRPTVNIVNGSIKANFPARIACKVAS
;
A
#
# COMPACT_ATOMS: atom_id res chain seq x y z
N MET A 1 26.07 12.45 9.92
CA MET A 1 25.60 13.12 8.67
C MET A 1 26.75 13.95 8.12
N GLU A 2 27.11 13.76 6.87
CA GLU A 2 28.05 14.66 6.20
C GLU A 2 27.38 16.01 5.92
N THR A 3 28.16 17.10 6.04
CA THR A 3 27.64 18.44 5.80
C THR A 3 27.31 18.66 4.30
N ILE A 4 26.51 19.68 3.99
CA ILE A 4 26.25 20.08 2.60
C ILE A 4 27.57 20.36 1.86
N GLU A 5 28.56 20.96 2.56
CA GLU A 5 29.85 21.24 1.98
C GLU A 5 30.64 19.97 1.64
N ASP A 6 30.61 18.97 2.53
CA ASP A 6 31.31 17.70 2.30
C ASP A 6 30.65 16.91 1.17
N PHE A 7 29.32 16.92 1.09
CA PHE A 7 28.61 16.29 0.01
C PHE A 7 28.90 16.98 -1.35
N ASN A 8 29.01 18.31 -1.35
CA ASN A 8 29.42 19.05 -2.56
C ASN A 8 30.86 18.71 -3.00
N LYS A 9 31.78 18.41 -2.06
CA LYS A 9 33.11 17.90 -2.42
C LYS A 9 33.03 16.54 -3.10
N ILE A 10 32.16 15.64 -2.63
CA ILE A 10 31.90 14.34 -3.24
C ILE A 10 31.35 14.50 -4.67
N LEU A 11 30.34 15.35 -4.87
CA LEU A 11 29.79 15.63 -6.20
C LEU A 11 30.86 16.15 -7.17
N LYS A 12 31.72 17.04 -6.72
CA LYS A 12 32.83 17.56 -7.52
C LYS A 12 33.87 16.49 -7.85
N ALA A 13 34.23 15.64 -6.88
CA ALA A 13 35.20 14.56 -7.08
C ALA A 13 34.74 13.58 -8.16
N PHE A 14 33.45 13.28 -8.23
CA PHE A 14 32.85 12.41 -9.27
C PHE A 14 32.43 13.17 -10.53
N LYS A 15 32.75 14.48 -10.62
CA LYS A 15 32.37 15.36 -11.76
C LYS A 15 30.85 15.34 -12.03
N ILE A 16 30.04 15.21 -10.96
CA ILE A 16 28.59 15.27 -11.05
C ILE A 16 28.17 16.74 -11.18
N GLN A 17 27.45 17.06 -12.25
CA GLN A 17 26.99 18.42 -12.56
C GLN A 17 25.74 18.75 -11.73
N ALA A 18 25.91 18.86 -10.43
CA ALA A 18 24.86 19.22 -9.49
C ALA A 18 25.45 19.86 -8.23
N THR A 19 24.65 20.65 -7.54
CA THR A 19 24.98 21.27 -6.26
C THR A 19 23.98 20.86 -5.22
N CYS A 20 24.43 20.36 -4.07
CA CYS A 20 23.59 20.09 -2.93
C CYS A 20 23.18 21.41 -2.28
N VAL A 21 21.88 21.65 -2.17
CA VAL A 21 21.29 22.87 -1.62
C VAL A 21 20.64 22.66 -0.23
N ALA A 22 20.26 21.43 0.07
CA ALA A 22 19.75 21.07 1.40
C ALA A 22 20.13 19.63 1.75
N ALA A 23 20.31 19.37 3.02
CA ALA A 23 20.51 18.03 3.58
C ALA A 23 19.79 17.95 4.92
N ASN A 24 19.14 16.82 5.19
CA ASN A 24 18.51 16.58 6.48
C ASN A 24 18.55 15.09 6.81
N GLN A 25 18.60 14.80 8.12
CA GLN A 25 18.51 13.45 8.65
C GLN A 25 17.45 13.41 9.74
N VAL A 26 16.50 12.49 9.61
CA VAL A 26 15.48 12.22 10.61
C VAL A 26 15.48 10.71 10.85
N ASP A 27 15.78 10.31 12.07
CA ASP A 27 15.92 8.91 12.47
C ASP A 27 16.80 8.10 11.49
N ASN A 28 16.19 7.17 10.75
CA ASN A 28 16.84 6.28 9.77
C ASN A 28 16.75 6.79 8.33
N TYR A 29 16.37 8.03 8.13
CA TYR A 29 16.22 8.64 6.82
C TYR A 29 17.18 9.84 6.69
N LEU A 30 17.98 9.80 5.63
CA LEU A 30 18.89 10.87 5.24
C LEU A 30 18.56 11.28 3.82
N TYR A 31 18.45 12.57 3.55
CA TYR A 31 18.32 13.04 2.18
C TYR A 31 19.22 14.23 1.88
N TYR A 32 19.54 14.35 0.59
CA TYR A 32 20.24 15.49 -0.01
C TYR A 32 19.42 16.01 -1.19
N ASP A 33 19.07 17.29 -1.18
CA ASP A 33 18.39 17.96 -2.28
C ASP A 33 19.41 18.59 -3.23
N LEU A 34 19.38 18.17 -4.48
CA LEU A 34 20.33 18.59 -5.51
C LEU A 34 19.66 19.52 -6.52
N LYS A 35 20.30 20.64 -6.76
CA LYS A 35 20.03 21.49 -7.93
C LYS A 35 20.94 21.03 -9.06
N LEU A 36 20.35 20.62 -10.17
CA LEU A 36 21.10 20.20 -11.35
C LEU A 36 21.60 21.41 -12.14
N ASP A 37 22.78 21.29 -12.73
CA ASP A 37 23.22 22.22 -13.75
C ASP A 37 22.34 22.10 -15.01
N PRO A 38 22.16 23.16 -15.82
CA PRO A 38 21.23 23.15 -16.96
C PRO A 38 21.49 22.05 -18.00
N SER A 39 22.70 21.54 -18.09
CA SER A 39 23.08 20.46 -19.00
C SER A 39 23.01 19.06 -18.39
N ALA A 40 22.80 18.96 -17.09
CA ALA A 40 22.81 17.69 -16.36
C ALA A 40 21.51 16.90 -16.57
N LYS A 41 21.64 15.58 -16.58
CA LYS A 41 20.50 14.64 -16.65
C LYS A 41 20.42 13.84 -15.36
N VAL A 42 19.20 13.63 -14.82
CA VAL A 42 18.97 12.82 -13.61
C VAL A 42 19.59 11.43 -13.75
N LYS A 43 19.38 10.75 -14.87
CA LYS A 43 20.03 9.45 -15.16
C LYS A 43 21.56 9.48 -15.11
N GLY A 44 22.17 10.65 -15.31
CA GLY A 44 23.60 10.83 -15.18
C GLY A 44 24.09 10.71 -13.75
N ILE A 45 23.28 11.15 -12.77
CA ILE A 45 23.58 11.05 -11.33
C ILE A 45 23.27 9.63 -10.82
N GLU A 46 22.20 9.02 -11.28
CA GLU A 46 21.83 7.65 -10.90
C GLU A 46 22.95 6.64 -11.13
N LYS A 47 23.76 6.85 -12.16
CA LYS A 47 24.92 6.00 -12.47
C LYS A 47 25.98 5.98 -11.37
N PHE A 48 26.04 7.02 -10.56
CA PHE A 48 27.01 7.16 -9.44
C PHE A 48 26.43 6.73 -8.09
N SER A 49 25.33 5.97 -8.08
CA SER A 49 24.67 5.54 -6.85
C SER A 49 25.60 4.75 -5.93
N ASP A 50 26.43 3.87 -6.50
CA ASP A 50 27.37 3.04 -5.73
C ASP A 50 28.51 3.88 -5.19
N GLU A 51 29.08 4.74 -6.00
CA GLU A 51 30.20 5.62 -5.62
C GLU A 51 29.78 6.63 -4.54
N ILE A 52 28.59 7.20 -4.67
CA ILE A 52 28.03 8.10 -3.65
C ILE A 52 27.80 7.35 -2.35
N SER A 53 27.24 6.14 -2.42
CA SER A 53 27.01 5.31 -1.21
C SER A 53 28.32 4.97 -0.50
N LEU A 54 29.35 4.59 -1.26
CA LEU A 54 30.66 4.28 -0.73
C LEU A 54 31.31 5.52 -0.08
N ALA A 55 31.25 6.67 -0.76
CA ALA A 55 31.80 7.93 -0.25
C ALA A 55 31.14 8.38 1.05
N LEU A 56 29.81 8.17 1.17
CA LEU A 56 29.04 8.47 2.38
C LEU A 56 29.11 7.35 3.44
N LYS A 57 29.81 6.25 3.16
CA LYS A 57 29.82 5.02 4.01
C LYS A 57 28.40 4.52 4.31
N SER A 58 27.49 4.71 3.36
CA SER A 58 26.08 4.31 3.50
C SER A 58 25.94 2.79 3.26
N PRO A 59 25.20 2.07 4.12
CA PRO A 59 24.92 0.66 3.91
C PRO A 59 23.88 0.40 2.80
N CYS A 60 23.25 1.44 2.28
CA CYS A 60 22.21 1.34 1.24
C CYS A 60 22.50 2.31 0.09
N LYS A 61 21.97 1.96 -1.10
CA LYS A 61 21.97 2.85 -2.26
C LYS A 61 20.89 3.92 -2.10
N PRO A 62 21.10 5.13 -2.65
CA PRO A 62 20.06 6.14 -2.66
C PRO A 62 18.94 5.80 -3.65
N SER A 63 17.71 6.17 -3.28
CA SER A 63 16.63 6.37 -4.24
C SER A 63 16.61 7.81 -4.73
N PHE A 64 16.07 8.04 -5.94
CA PHE A 64 16.03 9.35 -6.56
C PHE A 64 14.59 9.80 -6.74
N LYS A 65 14.25 10.96 -6.19
CA LYS A 65 12.93 11.57 -6.29
C LYS A 65 13.01 12.91 -7.00
N ILE A 66 12.28 13.06 -8.10
CA ILE A 66 12.22 14.33 -8.84
C ILE A 66 11.16 15.21 -8.22
N MET A 67 11.56 16.34 -7.65
CA MET A 67 10.68 17.34 -7.05
C MET A 67 10.45 18.47 -8.06
N ARG A 68 9.50 18.26 -8.96
CA ARG A 68 9.26 19.14 -10.12
C ARG A 68 8.91 20.58 -9.72
N GLU A 69 8.11 20.74 -8.68
CA GLU A 69 7.68 22.05 -8.18
C GLU A 69 8.85 22.90 -7.66
N LEU A 70 9.87 22.25 -7.12
CA LEU A 70 11.06 22.90 -6.58
C LEU A 70 12.23 22.94 -7.57
N GLY A 71 12.13 22.22 -8.70
CA GLY A 71 13.22 22.07 -9.64
C GLY A 71 14.45 21.33 -9.09
N LEU A 72 14.23 20.43 -8.12
CA LEU A 72 15.28 19.70 -7.41
C LEU A 72 15.18 18.19 -7.64
N VAL A 73 16.30 17.50 -7.43
CA VAL A 73 16.36 16.05 -7.33
C VAL A 73 16.78 15.70 -5.92
N ARG A 74 15.95 14.93 -5.22
CA ARG A 74 16.26 14.43 -3.89
C ARG A 74 16.89 13.05 -3.97
N LEU A 75 18.05 12.90 -3.32
CA LEU A 75 18.67 11.62 -3.04
C LEU A 75 18.24 11.18 -1.64
N GLU A 76 17.62 10.04 -1.55
CA GLU A 76 17.06 9.52 -0.31
C GLU A 76 17.78 8.23 0.09
N PHE A 77 18.29 8.19 1.31
CA PHE A 77 18.90 7.02 1.93
C PHE A 77 18.01 6.59 3.09
N VAL A 78 17.49 5.37 3.02
CA VAL A 78 16.69 4.78 4.10
C VAL A 78 17.51 3.68 4.76
N PHE A 79 17.98 3.95 5.96
CA PHE A 79 18.74 2.98 6.74
C PHE A 79 17.81 1.97 7.41
N PRO A 80 18.27 0.73 7.64
CA PRO A 80 17.53 -0.19 8.49
C PRO A 80 17.24 0.46 9.85
N SER A 81 15.98 0.49 10.26
CA SER A 81 15.59 0.99 11.57
C SER A 81 15.40 -0.17 12.53
N GLU A 82 15.97 -0.07 13.73
CA GLU A 82 15.68 -0.98 14.83
C GLU A 82 14.35 -0.64 15.52
N LYS A 83 13.84 0.58 15.31
CA LYS A 83 12.56 1.01 15.87
C LYS A 83 11.42 0.52 15.01
N THR A 84 10.67 -0.44 15.53
CA THR A 84 9.36 -0.80 14.98
C THR A 84 8.33 0.19 15.49
N LEU A 85 7.63 0.87 14.58
CA LEU A 85 6.50 1.71 14.93
C LEU A 85 5.37 0.81 15.45
N GLN A 86 4.95 1.03 16.69
CA GLN A 86 3.82 0.30 17.26
C GLN A 86 2.52 0.97 16.83
N LEU A 87 1.57 0.16 16.36
CA LEU A 87 0.25 0.67 15.95
C LEU A 87 -0.42 1.48 17.08
N PHE A 88 -0.25 1.03 18.33
CA PHE A 88 -0.79 1.69 19.52
C PHE A 88 -0.31 3.14 19.67
N ASP A 89 0.95 3.44 19.30
CA ASP A 89 1.52 4.79 19.40
C ASP A 89 0.78 5.80 18.50
N PHE A 90 0.08 5.30 17.48
CA PHE A 90 -0.68 6.14 16.56
C PHE A 90 -2.14 6.36 17.00
N PHE A 91 -2.76 5.41 17.71
CA PHE A 91 -4.13 5.56 18.18
C PHE A 91 -4.30 6.55 19.33
N THR A 92 -3.24 6.88 20.03
CA THR A 92 -3.26 7.88 21.12
C THR A 92 -3.31 9.32 20.64
N ASN A 93 -3.23 9.57 19.35
CA ASN A 93 -3.16 10.91 18.76
C ASN A 93 -4.46 11.31 18.05
N THR A 94 -4.93 12.50 18.34
CA THR A 94 -6.21 13.10 17.94
C THR A 94 -6.32 13.53 16.47
N ASP A 95 -5.30 13.29 15.65
CA ASP A 95 -5.24 13.82 14.28
C ASP A 95 -5.73 12.82 13.23
N VAL A 96 -6.83 12.11 13.50
CA VAL A 96 -7.48 11.27 12.49
C VAL A 96 -8.24 12.18 11.52
N PRO A 97 -7.96 12.12 10.20
CA PRO A 97 -8.71 12.90 9.23
C PRO A 97 -10.20 12.56 9.23
N GLU A 98 -11.02 13.49 8.78
CA GLU A 98 -12.41 13.19 8.49
C GLU A 98 -12.53 12.25 7.31
N GLY A 99 -13.37 11.23 7.41
CA GLY A 99 -13.60 10.22 6.39
C GLY A 99 -14.40 9.04 6.91
N GLU A 100 -14.92 8.22 5.99
CA GLU A 100 -15.79 7.10 6.36
C GLU A 100 -15.01 5.88 6.85
N LEU A 101 -13.91 5.54 6.18
CA LEU A 101 -13.10 4.35 6.47
C LEU A 101 -11.61 4.69 6.42
N ILE A 102 -11.13 5.38 7.43
CA ILE A 102 -9.75 5.85 7.51
C ILE A 102 -8.84 4.76 8.10
N ALA A 103 -7.78 4.44 7.39
CA ALA A 103 -6.70 3.59 7.87
C ALA A 103 -5.38 4.35 7.90
N LEU A 104 -4.65 4.26 8.99
CA LEU A 104 -3.27 4.73 9.07
C LEU A 104 -2.38 3.72 8.35
N LEU A 105 -1.68 4.15 7.30
CA LEU A 105 -0.73 3.29 6.58
C LEU A 105 0.66 3.27 7.22
N GLY A 106 1.02 4.35 7.91
CA GLY A 106 2.34 4.52 8.50
C GLY A 106 2.71 5.98 8.64
N GLN A 107 4.00 6.25 8.57
CA GLN A 107 4.57 7.57 8.71
C GLN A 107 5.57 7.84 7.58
N THR A 108 5.56 9.05 7.06
CA THR A 108 6.60 9.50 6.14
C THR A 108 7.92 9.67 6.89
N VAL A 109 9.00 9.77 6.15
CA VAL A 109 10.35 9.95 6.69
C VAL A 109 10.54 11.26 7.46
N ASP A 110 9.71 12.27 7.19
CA ASP A 110 9.67 13.55 7.92
C ASP A 110 8.65 13.54 9.08
N GLY A 111 8.19 12.35 9.48
CA GLY A 111 7.37 12.16 10.68
C GLY A 111 5.87 12.39 10.47
N LYS A 112 5.41 12.69 9.25
CA LYS A 112 3.98 12.91 8.97
C LYS A 112 3.24 11.60 8.85
N LYS A 113 2.08 11.49 9.49
CA LYS A 113 1.19 10.34 9.36
C LYS A 113 0.62 10.25 7.95
N VAL A 114 0.60 9.05 7.39
CA VAL A 114 0.01 8.75 6.07
C VAL A 114 -1.28 7.99 6.31
N TRP A 115 -2.37 8.67 6.01
CA TRP A 115 -3.72 8.13 6.12
C TRP A 115 -4.26 7.72 4.77
N MET A 116 -5.12 6.75 4.75
CA MET A 116 -5.84 6.30 3.58
C MET A 116 -7.33 6.22 3.92
N ASP A 117 -8.15 6.78 3.06
CA ASP A 117 -9.59 6.60 3.09
C ASP A 117 -9.97 5.52 2.06
N LEU A 118 -10.49 4.39 2.54
CA LEU A 118 -10.96 3.29 1.68
C LEU A 118 -12.18 3.69 0.86
N ALA A 119 -13.02 4.59 1.35
CA ALA A 119 -14.17 5.08 0.59
C ALA A 119 -13.75 5.86 -0.67
N GLN A 120 -12.63 6.59 -0.59
CA GLN A 120 -12.04 7.27 -1.75
C GLN A 120 -11.20 6.34 -2.62
N ASN A 121 -10.62 5.27 -2.03
CA ASN A 121 -9.76 4.29 -2.70
C ASN A 121 -10.35 2.88 -2.55
N PRO A 122 -11.53 2.59 -3.12
CA PRO A 122 -12.33 1.42 -2.77
C PRO A 122 -11.69 0.08 -3.14
N HIS A 123 -10.76 0.09 -4.09
CA HIS A 123 -10.12 -1.14 -4.59
C HIS A 123 -8.63 -0.94 -4.68
N MET A 124 -7.89 -1.79 -3.96
CA MET A 124 -6.46 -1.66 -3.78
C MET A 124 -5.72 -2.95 -4.05
N ILE A 125 -4.52 -2.84 -4.59
CA ILE A 125 -3.53 -3.92 -4.65
C ILE A 125 -2.41 -3.61 -3.67
N VAL A 126 -2.09 -4.59 -2.83
CA VAL A 126 -0.92 -4.56 -1.94
C VAL A 126 0.06 -5.63 -2.42
N ALA A 127 1.22 -5.20 -2.90
CA ALA A 127 2.25 -6.11 -3.37
C ALA A 127 3.49 -6.06 -2.47
N GLY A 128 4.12 -7.22 -2.25
CA GLY A 128 5.35 -7.28 -1.46
C GLY A 128 5.86 -8.70 -1.27
N THR A 129 7.18 -8.88 -1.31
CA THR A 129 7.83 -10.18 -1.04
C THR A 129 7.71 -10.56 0.44
N THR A 130 8.01 -11.80 0.76
CA THR A 130 8.10 -12.27 2.16
C THR A 130 9.05 -11.37 2.96
N GLY A 131 8.63 -10.97 4.16
CA GLY A 131 9.41 -10.06 5.03
C GLY A 131 9.43 -8.60 4.59
N SER A 132 8.64 -8.20 3.59
CA SER A 132 8.55 -6.80 3.11
C SER A 132 7.66 -5.89 3.94
N GLY A 133 6.89 -6.44 4.89
CA GLY A 133 5.89 -5.72 5.66
C GLY A 133 4.46 -5.79 5.10
N LYS A 134 4.20 -6.56 4.02
CA LYS A 134 2.87 -6.73 3.42
C LYS A 134 1.83 -7.17 4.46
N SER A 135 2.10 -8.26 5.19
CA SER A 135 1.19 -8.79 6.22
C SER A 135 1.00 -7.80 7.36
N SER A 136 2.06 -7.15 7.84
CA SER A 136 1.96 -6.10 8.86
C SER A 136 1.06 -4.95 8.43
N LEU A 137 1.12 -4.54 7.16
CA LEU A 137 0.23 -3.53 6.61
C LEU A 137 -1.23 -3.99 6.57
N LEU A 138 -1.48 -5.24 6.16
CA LEU A 138 -2.83 -5.80 6.14
C LEU A 138 -3.41 -5.87 7.55
N HIS A 139 -2.66 -6.36 8.53
CA HIS A 139 -3.05 -6.37 9.94
C HIS A 139 -3.33 -4.97 10.48
N ASN A 140 -2.51 -3.98 10.09
CA ASN A 140 -2.73 -2.60 10.45
C ASN A 140 -4.06 -2.07 9.88
N ILE A 141 -4.36 -2.34 8.61
CA ILE A 141 -5.63 -1.95 7.99
C ILE A 141 -6.81 -2.62 8.72
N ILE A 142 -6.74 -3.93 8.97
CA ILE A 142 -7.78 -4.68 9.70
C ILE A 142 -8.02 -4.06 11.08
N ALA A 143 -6.95 -3.80 11.83
CA ALA A 143 -7.05 -3.20 13.17
C ALA A 143 -7.69 -1.80 13.15
N ASN A 144 -7.37 -0.98 12.13
CA ASN A 144 -8.04 0.31 11.95
C ASN A 144 -9.54 0.12 11.66
N MET A 145 -9.89 -0.84 10.80
CA MET A 145 -11.30 -1.08 10.43
C MET A 145 -12.14 -1.62 11.59
N LEU A 146 -11.55 -2.34 12.53
CA LEU A 146 -12.24 -2.80 13.74
C LEU A 146 -12.74 -1.66 14.66
N ASN A 147 -12.21 -0.45 14.50
CA ASN A 147 -12.72 0.73 15.20
C ASN A 147 -14.05 1.25 14.63
N TYR A 148 -14.47 0.76 13.46
CA TYR A 148 -15.73 1.13 12.83
C TYR A 148 -16.78 0.04 13.08
N ASN A 149 -17.75 0.29 13.96
CA ASN A 149 -18.79 -0.67 14.38
C ASN A 149 -19.66 -1.19 13.23
N SER A 150 -19.70 -0.48 12.10
CA SER A 150 -20.49 -0.82 10.92
C SER A 150 -19.66 -1.40 9.76
N CYS A 151 -18.50 -1.98 10.04
CA CYS A 151 -17.66 -2.59 9.02
C CYS A 151 -17.61 -4.11 9.19
N GLN A 152 -18.15 -4.86 8.22
CA GLN A 152 -17.99 -6.30 8.11
C GLN A 152 -16.72 -6.64 7.34
N ILE A 153 -15.90 -7.56 7.84
CA ILE A 153 -14.61 -7.88 7.24
C ILE A 153 -14.60 -9.35 6.80
N TYR A 154 -14.36 -9.57 5.50
CA TYR A 154 -14.14 -10.89 4.93
C TYR A 154 -12.65 -11.07 4.61
N LEU A 155 -12.04 -12.06 5.22
CA LEU A 155 -10.63 -12.40 5.07
C LEU A 155 -10.49 -13.71 4.32
N VAL A 156 -9.83 -13.69 3.18
CA VAL A 156 -9.52 -14.87 2.38
C VAL A 156 -8.04 -15.16 2.47
N ASP A 157 -7.69 -16.26 3.12
CA ASP A 157 -6.32 -16.70 3.36
C ASP A 157 -6.13 -18.14 2.87
N PRO A 158 -5.79 -18.33 1.58
CA PRO A 158 -5.66 -19.68 1.01
C PRO A 158 -4.62 -20.56 1.71
N LYS A 159 -3.64 -19.95 2.39
CA LYS A 159 -2.58 -20.65 3.11
C LYS A 159 -2.91 -20.95 4.56
N ASN A 160 -3.95 -20.32 5.10
CA ASN A 160 -4.34 -20.41 6.51
C ASN A 160 -3.19 -20.08 7.48
N ILE A 161 -2.45 -19.03 7.21
CA ILE A 161 -1.27 -18.61 7.97
C ILE A 161 -1.46 -17.21 8.54
N GLU A 162 -1.81 -16.25 7.68
CA GLU A 162 -1.80 -14.83 8.04
C GLU A 162 -3.03 -14.42 8.88
N PHE A 163 -4.21 -14.94 8.55
CA PHE A 163 -5.46 -14.48 9.15
C PHE A 163 -6.08 -15.47 10.16
N CYS A 164 -5.43 -16.59 10.46
CA CYS A 164 -5.96 -17.61 11.37
C CYS A 164 -6.32 -17.06 12.76
N GLN A 165 -5.59 -16.06 13.25
CA GLN A 165 -5.85 -15.43 14.55
C GLN A 165 -7.21 -14.71 14.62
N TYR A 166 -7.74 -14.24 13.47
CA TYR A 166 -9.00 -13.52 13.39
C TYR A 166 -10.24 -14.42 13.46
N THR A 167 -10.09 -15.75 13.35
CA THR A 167 -11.22 -16.70 13.48
C THR A 167 -11.90 -16.61 14.85
N LYS A 168 -11.16 -16.17 15.88
CA LYS A 168 -11.69 -15.94 17.23
C LYS A 168 -12.51 -14.65 17.36
N LEU A 169 -12.50 -13.80 16.35
CA LEU A 169 -13.12 -12.48 16.34
C LEU A 169 -14.37 -12.41 15.45
N GLU A 170 -15.00 -13.56 15.15
CA GLU A 170 -16.23 -13.61 14.35
C GLU A 170 -17.38 -12.78 14.95
N HIS A 171 -17.42 -12.68 16.29
CA HIS A 171 -18.38 -11.84 17.00
C HIS A 171 -18.24 -10.34 16.72
N LEU A 172 -17.09 -9.90 16.14
CA LEU A 172 -16.84 -8.53 15.70
C LEU A 172 -17.13 -8.33 14.19
N GLY A 173 -17.84 -9.28 13.55
CA GLY A 173 -18.17 -9.18 12.12
C GLY A 173 -17.04 -9.59 11.17
N ILE A 174 -16.03 -10.31 11.67
CA ILE A 174 -14.95 -10.85 10.84
C ILE A 174 -15.30 -12.28 10.41
N ARG A 175 -15.10 -12.58 9.12
CA ARG A 175 -15.22 -13.94 8.57
C ARG A 175 -13.92 -14.32 7.86
N VAL A 176 -13.33 -15.44 8.27
CA VAL A 176 -12.09 -15.96 7.67
C VAL A 176 -12.38 -17.23 6.89
N VAL A 177 -11.91 -17.30 5.66
CA VAL A 177 -12.04 -18.49 4.78
C VAL A 177 -10.68 -18.85 4.18
N HIS A 178 -10.45 -20.17 3.97
CA HIS A 178 -9.13 -20.69 3.63
C HIS A 178 -9.07 -21.50 2.32
N SER A 179 -10.21 -21.79 1.69
CA SER A 179 -10.22 -22.59 0.46
C SER A 179 -10.72 -21.81 -0.74
N PHE A 180 -10.32 -22.22 -1.93
CA PHE A 180 -10.85 -21.67 -3.19
C PHE A 180 -12.38 -21.74 -3.22
N HIS A 181 -12.96 -22.88 -2.83
CA HIS A 181 -14.41 -23.06 -2.80
C HIS A 181 -15.08 -22.04 -1.84
N SER A 182 -14.56 -21.88 -0.63
CA SER A 182 -15.12 -20.90 0.33
C SER A 182 -14.91 -19.45 -0.12
N ALA A 183 -13.82 -19.14 -0.82
CA ALA A 183 -13.62 -17.84 -1.44
C ALA A 183 -14.66 -17.56 -2.53
N MET A 184 -15.01 -18.57 -3.33
CA MET A 184 -16.10 -18.47 -4.31
C MET A 184 -17.44 -18.19 -3.65
N VAL A 185 -17.77 -18.89 -2.54
CA VAL A 185 -19.00 -18.64 -1.77
C VAL A 185 -19.04 -17.22 -1.22
N VAL A 186 -17.91 -16.68 -0.75
CA VAL A 186 -17.81 -15.29 -0.31
C VAL A 186 -18.10 -14.33 -1.47
N LEU A 187 -17.50 -14.54 -2.65
CA LEU A 187 -17.76 -13.69 -3.82
C LEU A 187 -19.23 -13.75 -4.24
N ASP A 188 -19.85 -14.94 -4.25
CA ASP A 188 -21.28 -15.08 -4.58
C ASP A 188 -22.16 -14.32 -3.56
N SER A 189 -21.83 -14.42 -2.29
CA SER A 189 -22.53 -13.68 -1.23
C SER A 189 -22.42 -12.18 -1.40
N LEU A 190 -21.20 -11.68 -1.69
CA LEU A 190 -20.96 -10.25 -1.90
C LEU A 190 -21.64 -9.71 -3.17
N LEU A 191 -21.69 -10.50 -4.25
CA LEU A 191 -22.44 -10.17 -5.46
C LEU A 191 -23.95 -10.11 -5.16
N ALA A 192 -24.50 -11.04 -4.38
CA ALA A 192 -25.89 -11.02 -3.97
C ALA A 192 -26.21 -9.79 -3.11
N ILE A 193 -25.37 -9.46 -2.13
CA ILE A 193 -25.50 -8.25 -1.29
C ILE A 193 -25.46 -7.02 -2.18
N MET A 194 -24.48 -6.90 -3.07
CA MET A 194 -24.35 -5.78 -4.00
C MET A 194 -25.64 -5.59 -4.82
N ASN A 195 -26.15 -6.66 -5.43
CA ASN A 195 -27.38 -6.59 -6.22
C ASN A 195 -28.60 -6.20 -5.37
N GLY A 196 -28.72 -6.74 -4.15
CA GLY A 196 -29.77 -6.35 -3.21
C GLY A 196 -29.73 -4.87 -2.84
N ARG A 197 -28.51 -4.33 -2.56
CA ARG A 197 -28.31 -2.91 -2.29
C ARG A 197 -28.65 -2.04 -3.49
N TYR A 198 -28.33 -2.45 -4.71
CA TYR A 198 -28.75 -1.75 -5.92
C TYR A 198 -30.26 -1.68 -6.07
N GLU A 199 -31.00 -2.75 -5.74
CA GLU A 199 -32.46 -2.70 -5.73
C GLU A 199 -33.01 -1.72 -4.69
N LEU A 200 -32.38 -1.63 -3.51
CA LEU A 200 -32.74 -0.64 -2.50
C LEU A 200 -32.47 0.79 -2.99
N ILE A 201 -31.33 1.05 -3.62
CA ILE A 201 -30.98 2.34 -4.21
C ILE A 201 -32.04 2.74 -5.26
N ARG A 202 -32.44 1.81 -6.14
CA ARG A 202 -33.48 2.09 -7.15
C ARG A 202 -34.84 2.43 -6.52
N LYS A 203 -35.09 1.95 -5.30
CA LYS A 203 -36.30 2.27 -4.52
C LYS A 203 -36.16 3.55 -3.70
N GLY A 204 -35.03 4.27 -3.83
CA GLY A 204 -34.80 5.54 -3.18
C GLY A 204 -34.20 5.46 -1.76
N HIS A 205 -33.66 4.30 -1.36
CA HIS A 205 -32.93 4.21 -0.10
C HIS A 205 -31.58 4.94 -0.21
N ASP A 206 -31.21 5.63 0.86
CA ASP A 206 -29.93 6.32 0.95
C ASP A 206 -28.78 5.31 1.13
N VAL A 207 -27.75 5.45 0.32
CA VAL A 207 -26.54 4.62 0.37
C VAL A 207 -25.78 4.79 1.71
N ALA A 208 -25.86 5.94 2.34
CA ALA A 208 -25.23 6.22 3.63
C ALA A 208 -25.72 5.30 4.76
N ASN A 209 -26.86 4.63 4.58
CA ASN A 209 -27.39 3.66 5.54
C ASN A 209 -26.86 2.23 5.36
N PHE A 210 -25.98 1.98 4.39
CA PHE A 210 -25.40 0.66 4.21
C PHE A 210 -24.17 0.48 5.09
N ASP A 211 -24.10 -0.63 5.82
CA ASP A 211 -22.88 -1.04 6.49
C ASP A 211 -21.75 -1.24 5.48
N ASN A 212 -20.55 -0.85 5.87
CA ASN A 212 -19.37 -1.05 5.05
C ASN A 212 -18.95 -2.53 5.06
N ILE A 213 -18.50 -3.02 3.92
CA ILE A 213 -17.96 -4.37 3.78
C ILE A 213 -16.56 -4.29 3.20
N LEU A 214 -15.60 -4.90 3.87
CA LEU A 214 -14.23 -4.99 3.39
C LEU A 214 -13.85 -6.44 3.10
N LEU A 215 -13.49 -6.73 1.86
CA LEU A 215 -12.90 -8.00 1.43
C LEU A 215 -11.38 -7.84 1.34
N ILE A 216 -10.63 -8.66 2.07
CA ILE A 216 -9.17 -8.74 1.96
C ILE A 216 -8.79 -10.15 1.52
N VAL A 217 -8.00 -10.25 0.45
CA VAL A 217 -7.43 -11.50 -0.06
C VAL A 217 -5.91 -11.44 0.11
N ASP A 218 -5.32 -12.30 0.96
CA ASP A 218 -3.88 -12.25 1.28
C ASP A 218 -2.98 -12.62 0.10
N GLU A 219 -3.26 -13.73 -0.58
CA GLU A 219 -2.48 -14.15 -1.75
C GLU A 219 -3.43 -14.51 -2.90
N PHE A 220 -3.90 -13.48 -3.60
CA PHE A 220 -4.85 -13.71 -4.68
C PHE A 220 -4.25 -14.45 -5.88
N ALA A 221 -2.91 -14.46 -6.02
CA ALA A 221 -2.24 -15.25 -7.04
C ALA A 221 -2.53 -16.75 -6.88
N ASP A 222 -2.61 -17.25 -5.65
CA ASP A 222 -2.91 -18.65 -5.40
C ASP A 222 -4.35 -19.02 -5.79
N LEU A 223 -5.28 -18.08 -5.70
CA LEU A 223 -6.66 -18.28 -6.17
C LEU A 223 -6.75 -18.24 -7.70
N ILE A 224 -6.06 -17.30 -8.34
CA ILE A 224 -5.99 -17.24 -9.82
C ILE A 224 -5.38 -18.52 -10.41
N LEU A 225 -4.34 -19.08 -9.78
CA LEU A 225 -3.72 -20.32 -10.25
C LEU A 225 -4.63 -21.57 -10.11
N GLN A 226 -5.61 -21.51 -9.20
CA GLN A 226 -6.62 -22.56 -9.04
C GLN A 226 -7.84 -22.36 -9.95
N ASP A 227 -8.01 -21.18 -10.51
CA ASP A 227 -9.16 -20.78 -11.33
C ASP A 227 -8.99 -21.22 -12.79
N GLN A 228 -9.29 -22.47 -13.07
CA GLN A 228 -9.07 -23.06 -14.40
C GLN A 228 -9.99 -22.48 -15.49
N GLU A 229 -11.15 -21.93 -15.11
CA GLU A 229 -12.17 -21.43 -16.03
C GLU A 229 -12.39 -19.90 -15.93
N ASP A 230 -11.48 -19.20 -15.28
CA ASP A 230 -11.57 -17.74 -15.02
C ASP A 230 -12.85 -17.31 -14.26
N VAL A 231 -13.56 -18.24 -13.61
CA VAL A 231 -14.83 -17.95 -12.92
C VAL A 231 -14.63 -17.06 -11.71
N PHE A 232 -13.59 -17.33 -10.93
CA PHE A 232 -13.21 -16.49 -9.77
C PHE A 232 -12.86 -15.08 -10.24
N LEU A 233 -12.01 -14.98 -11.26
CA LEU A 233 -11.56 -13.70 -11.81
C LEU A 233 -12.73 -12.88 -12.35
N ILE A 234 -13.63 -13.51 -13.13
CA ILE A 234 -14.81 -12.84 -13.68
C ILE A 234 -15.72 -12.30 -12.57
N LYS A 235 -16.00 -13.10 -11.53
CA LYS A 235 -16.80 -12.67 -10.39
C LYS A 235 -16.15 -11.51 -9.63
N LEU A 236 -14.85 -11.62 -9.35
CA LEU A 236 -14.08 -10.59 -8.68
C LEU A 236 -14.11 -9.26 -9.46
N LEU A 237 -13.86 -9.30 -10.77
CA LEU A 237 -13.91 -8.11 -11.63
C LEU A 237 -15.34 -7.53 -11.71
N THR A 238 -16.35 -8.39 -11.81
CA THR A 238 -17.77 -7.96 -11.82
C THR A 238 -18.12 -7.23 -10.53
N LEU A 239 -17.66 -7.77 -9.40
CA LEU A 239 -17.83 -7.12 -8.08
C LEU A 239 -17.09 -5.78 -8.06
N ALA A 240 -15.79 -5.74 -8.39
CA ALA A 240 -14.97 -4.55 -8.35
C ALA A 240 -15.49 -3.40 -9.23
N GLN A 241 -16.09 -3.70 -10.38
CA GLN A 241 -16.65 -2.70 -11.28
C GLN A 241 -17.85 -1.93 -10.71
N LYS A 242 -18.57 -2.52 -9.77
CA LYS A 242 -19.89 -2.00 -9.35
C LYS A 242 -20.01 -1.79 -7.84
N CYS A 243 -19.22 -2.44 -7.01
CA CYS A 243 -19.49 -2.56 -5.59
C CYS A 243 -19.22 -1.28 -4.77
N ARG A 244 -18.55 -0.27 -5.33
CA ARG A 244 -18.30 1.00 -4.63
C ARG A 244 -19.61 1.67 -4.16
N ALA A 245 -20.60 1.79 -5.04
CA ALA A 245 -21.91 2.35 -4.68
C ALA A 245 -22.71 1.46 -3.71
N ALA A 246 -22.30 0.21 -3.55
CA ALA A 246 -22.86 -0.72 -2.57
C ALA A 246 -22.03 -0.80 -1.28
N HIS A 247 -21.12 0.13 -1.01
CA HIS A 247 -20.24 0.18 0.16
C HIS A 247 -19.46 -1.15 0.39
N ILE A 248 -18.94 -1.74 -0.70
CA ILE A 248 -18.08 -2.91 -0.65
C ILE A 248 -16.71 -2.52 -1.17
N PHE A 249 -15.67 -2.77 -0.40
CA PHE A 249 -14.29 -2.41 -0.65
C PHE A 249 -13.43 -3.67 -0.77
N ILE A 250 -12.42 -3.66 -1.64
CA ILE A 250 -11.63 -4.87 -1.92
C ILE A 250 -10.14 -4.55 -1.86
N ILE A 251 -9.40 -5.31 -1.08
CA ILE A 251 -7.94 -5.29 -1.05
C ILE A 251 -7.43 -6.65 -1.54
N LEU A 252 -6.67 -6.65 -2.63
CA LEU A 252 -5.98 -7.82 -3.14
C LEU A 252 -4.51 -7.73 -2.76
N ALA A 253 -4.02 -8.70 -2.00
CA ALA A 253 -2.60 -8.77 -1.68
C ALA A 253 -1.93 -9.91 -2.44
N THR A 254 -0.65 -9.72 -2.80
CA THR A 254 0.14 -10.75 -3.47
C THR A 254 1.64 -10.58 -3.22
N GLN A 255 2.33 -11.69 -3.13
CA GLN A 255 3.79 -11.76 -3.14
C GLN A 255 4.35 -11.85 -4.57
N ARG A 256 3.47 -12.11 -5.57
CA ARG A 256 3.83 -12.35 -6.98
C ARG A 256 3.14 -11.36 -7.92
N PRO A 257 3.55 -10.08 -7.94
CA PRO A 257 2.92 -9.06 -8.77
C PRO A 257 3.34 -9.16 -10.25
N THR A 258 3.33 -10.38 -10.83
CA THR A 258 3.66 -10.61 -12.23
C THR A 258 2.54 -10.15 -13.15
N VAL A 259 2.86 -9.91 -14.42
CA VAL A 259 1.88 -9.43 -15.43
C VAL A 259 0.73 -10.44 -15.62
N ASN A 260 0.98 -11.74 -15.47
CA ASN A 260 -0.04 -12.76 -15.58
C ASN A 260 -1.05 -12.72 -14.43
N ILE A 261 -0.62 -12.32 -13.24
CA ILE A 261 -1.46 -12.21 -12.04
C ILE A 261 -2.11 -10.82 -11.98
N VAL A 262 -1.31 -9.77 -12.08
CA VAL A 262 -1.78 -8.38 -12.07
C VAL A 262 -1.87 -7.88 -13.52
N ASN A 263 -2.82 -8.46 -14.26
CA ASN A 263 -3.05 -8.15 -15.67
C ASN A 263 -3.74 -6.77 -15.87
N GLY A 264 -4.00 -6.41 -17.12
CA GLY A 264 -4.62 -5.13 -17.47
C GLY A 264 -6.01 -4.94 -16.87
N SER A 265 -6.84 -6.01 -16.82
CA SER A 265 -8.19 -5.96 -16.26
C SER A 265 -8.17 -5.73 -14.73
N ILE A 266 -7.28 -6.39 -14.01
CA ILE A 266 -7.05 -6.15 -12.57
C ILE A 266 -6.58 -4.71 -12.36
N LYS A 267 -5.58 -4.25 -13.12
CA LYS A 267 -5.03 -2.89 -13.00
C LYS A 267 -6.07 -1.79 -13.24
N ALA A 268 -7.00 -2.02 -14.14
CA ALA A 268 -8.06 -1.06 -14.47
C ALA A 268 -9.09 -0.92 -13.35
N ASN A 269 -9.40 -2.02 -12.64
CA ASN A 269 -10.39 -2.04 -11.57
C ASN A 269 -9.81 -1.78 -10.18
N PHE A 270 -8.49 -1.89 -10.02
CA PHE A 270 -7.76 -1.65 -8.76
C PHE A 270 -6.74 -0.52 -8.95
N PRO A 271 -7.19 0.74 -8.97
CA PRO A 271 -6.31 1.88 -9.26
C PRO A 271 -5.36 2.20 -8.11
N ALA A 272 -5.78 1.99 -6.86
CA ALA A 272 -4.91 2.20 -5.70
C ALA A 272 -3.90 1.06 -5.55
N ARG A 273 -2.64 1.40 -5.30
CA ARG A 273 -1.55 0.41 -5.22
C ARG A 273 -0.56 0.78 -4.14
N ILE A 274 -0.26 -0.20 -3.30
CA ILE A 274 0.82 -0.11 -2.32
C ILE A 274 1.85 -1.18 -2.68
N ALA A 275 3.08 -0.75 -2.90
CA ALA A 275 4.20 -1.65 -3.09
C ALA A 275 5.09 -1.58 -1.84
N CYS A 276 5.15 -2.67 -1.09
CA CYS A 276 6.23 -2.94 -0.17
C CYS A 276 7.48 -3.33 -0.97
N LYS A 277 8.54 -3.81 -0.32
CA LYS A 277 9.72 -4.30 -1.05
C LYS A 277 9.31 -5.42 -2.01
N VAL A 278 9.55 -5.24 -3.29
CA VAL A 278 9.34 -6.23 -4.36
C VAL A 278 10.69 -6.69 -4.91
N ALA A 279 10.75 -7.90 -5.42
CA ALA A 279 11.91 -8.36 -6.18
C ALA A 279 11.80 -7.76 -7.59
N SER A 280 12.55 -6.67 -7.84
CA SER A 280 12.74 -5.90 -9.10
C SER A 280 11.61 -5.99 -10.13
#